data_bf4fbf57ee2f5aaaba8830a13a071577
#
_entry.id   bf4fbf57ee2f5aaaba8830a13a071577
#
_cell.length_a   1.000
_cell.length_b   1.000
_cell.length_c   1.000
_cell.angle_alpha   90.00
_cell.angle_beta   90.00
_cell.angle_gamma   90.00
#
_symmetry.space_group_name_H-M   'P 1'
#
loop_
_entity.id
_entity.type
_entity.pdbx_description
1 polymer ?
#
loop_
_entity_poly.entity_id
_entity_poly.type
_entity_poly.pdbx_seq_one_letter_code
_entity_poly.pdbx_strand_id
1 'polypeptide(L)'
;CLDRQACGGLHLPNGSAMLTCMDLCHCADPSACDMVCPKAPTRFARRVHEVRGFQLDDIPRRNFSARPAPAGCVTLIEGRVSRRRPIELPDYAAIPLSRAITGRGLQQRAKTRDELVRDHGVLPRKGWIVTGIEDDRYVERAWRLPKHREVFKSLREAGVVFATSPNFSLYADAPRHDNLHAMKRIAWMWYTMNEAGLPTALHVNGRTSHDFDRWTQFIIDHPEVTSIAFEFLTGAKLVDDSERYVDRLTTLAQRVERPLTLVLRGSMQIAKRLEAVFDHVIWLDATPYFRAMHRHVAVPNSAGPLRYAPRGGDAAAPIGGLFKSLAMAAQRRYHICRSEISIPAQRSLGKVCTTSAAAQV
;
A
#
# COMPACT_ATOMS: atom_id res chain seq x y z
N CYS A 1 17.10 19.55 14.95
CA CYS A 1 16.57 20.56 14.05
C CYS A 1 15.98 21.73 14.81
N LEU A 2 16.48 22.93 14.59
CA LEU A 2 15.90 24.14 15.18
C LEU A 2 14.51 24.40 14.60
N ASP A 3 14.31 24.01 13.36
CA ASP A 3 13.01 24.02 12.69
C ASP A 3 12.45 22.60 12.58
N ARG A 4 11.71 22.20 13.62
CA ARG A 4 11.04 20.88 13.67
C ARG A 4 9.99 20.72 12.56
N GLN A 5 9.39 21.79 12.12
CA GLN A 5 8.37 21.78 11.09
C GLN A 5 8.98 21.49 9.72
N ALA A 6 10.08 22.15 9.38
CA ALA A 6 10.79 21.91 8.13
C ALA A 6 11.41 20.51 8.05
N CYS A 7 11.99 20.02 9.15
CA CYS A 7 12.61 18.69 9.14
C CYS A 7 11.59 17.53 9.30
N GLY A 8 10.35 17.84 9.65
CA GLY A 8 9.29 16.86 9.85
C GLY A 8 9.38 16.05 11.14
N GLY A 9 10.48 16.11 11.90
CA GLY A 9 10.68 15.41 13.16
C GLY A 9 10.35 13.91 13.11
N LEU A 10 10.56 13.23 14.24
CA LEU A 10 10.17 11.83 14.41
C LEU A 10 9.28 11.70 15.64
N HIS A 11 8.14 11.03 15.50
CA HIS A 11 7.23 10.77 16.61
C HIS A 11 7.68 9.55 17.40
N LEU A 12 7.70 9.67 18.73
CA LEU A 12 7.83 8.49 19.57
C LEU A 12 6.59 7.59 19.47
N PRO A 13 6.74 6.26 19.65
CA PRO A 13 5.63 5.32 19.54
C PRO A 13 4.44 5.63 20.45
N ASN A 14 4.67 6.28 21.59
CA ASN A 14 3.62 6.69 22.54
C ASN A 14 2.95 8.04 22.21
N GLY A 15 3.35 8.68 21.12
CA GLY A 15 2.79 9.97 20.68
C GLY A 15 3.13 11.18 21.55
N SER A 16 3.85 11.00 22.65
CA SER A 16 4.07 12.04 23.68
C SER A 16 5.22 13.00 23.37
N ALA A 17 6.13 12.64 22.48
CA ALA A 17 7.25 13.49 22.09
C ALA A 17 7.62 13.26 20.62
N MET A 18 8.16 14.28 19.96
CA MET A 18 8.79 14.16 18.65
C MET A 18 10.29 14.03 18.85
N LEU A 19 10.85 12.91 18.41
CA LEU A 19 12.29 12.82 18.19
C LEU A 19 12.66 13.65 16.96
N THR A 20 13.69 14.44 17.07
CA THR A 20 14.29 15.16 15.96
C THR A 20 15.50 14.38 15.45
N CYS A 21 15.97 14.71 14.24
CA CYS A 21 17.25 14.17 13.78
C CYS A 21 18.40 14.58 14.72
N MET A 22 18.29 15.68 15.46
CA MET A 22 19.28 16.09 16.47
C MET A 22 19.33 15.12 17.65
N ASP A 23 18.19 14.64 18.12
CA ASP A 23 18.13 13.67 19.22
C ASP A 23 18.82 12.36 18.83
N LEU A 24 18.70 11.94 17.58
CA LEU A 24 19.25 10.69 17.07
C LEU A 24 20.66 10.84 16.49
N CYS A 25 20.92 11.90 15.75
CA CYS A 25 22.14 12.06 14.94
C CYS A 25 23.09 13.12 15.47
N HIS A 26 22.66 14.00 16.37
CA HIS A 26 23.39 15.17 16.85
C HIS A 26 23.93 16.08 15.72
N CYS A 27 23.17 16.17 14.61
CA CYS A 27 23.50 17.08 13.53
C CYS A 27 23.20 18.52 13.90
N ALA A 28 24.02 19.46 13.46
CA ALA A 28 23.75 20.89 13.61
C ALA A 28 22.54 21.32 12.76
N ASP A 29 22.38 20.73 11.57
CA ASP A 29 21.23 20.90 10.71
C ASP A 29 20.69 19.55 10.21
N PRO A 30 19.78 18.93 10.95
CA PRO A 30 19.17 17.67 10.53
C PRO A 30 18.24 17.77 9.32
N SER A 31 17.83 18.96 8.91
CA SER A 31 17.06 19.14 7.68
C SER A 31 17.89 18.85 6.41
N ALA A 32 19.22 18.99 6.53
CA ALA A 32 20.18 18.66 5.48
C ALA A 32 20.65 17.19 5.59
N CYS A 33 19.73 16.22 5.60
CA CYS A 33 20.05 14.80 5.75
C CYS A 33 20.90 14.21 4.62
N ASP A 34 21.09 14.92 3.54
CA ASP A 34 21.94 14.53 2.41
C ASP A 34 23.43 14.74 2.71
N MET A 35 23.76 15.38 3.83
CA MET A 35 25.13 15.53 4.29
C MET A 35 25.63 14.24 4.97
N VAL A 36 26.95 14.05 4.97
CA VAL A 36 27.59 12.91 5.62
C VAL A 36 27.26 12.91 7.13
N CYS A 37 26.69 11.80 7.63
CA CYS A 37 26.38 11.65 9.03
C CYS A 37 27.68 11.47 9.86
N PRO A 38 28.00 12.36 10.81
CA PRO A 38 29.25 12.27 11.58
C PRO A 38 29.29 11.03 12.50
N LYS A 39 28.12 10.45 12.90
CA LYS A 39 28.08 9.23 13.73
C LYS A 39 28.21 7.94 12.92
N ALA A 40 27.76 7.92 11.68
CA ALA A 40 27.81 6.75 10.81
C ALA A 40 28.08 7.14 9.35
N PRO A 41 29.24 7.78 9.07
CA PRO A 41 29.51 8.36 7.77
C PRO A 41 29.58 7.30 6.67
N THR A 42 30.11 6.12 6.95
CA THR A 42 30.17 5.01 5.98
C THR A 42 28.79 4.47 5.64
N ARG A 43 27.91 4.38 6.61
CA ARG A 43 26.51 3.93 6.40
C ARG A 43 25.74 4.95 5.57
N PHE A 44 25.86 6.23 5.90
CA PHE A 44 25.25 7.30 5.15
C PHE A 44 25.72 7.31 3.69
N ALA A 45 27.03 7.37 3.46
CA ALA A 45 27.61 7.38 2.13
C ALA A 45 27.16 6.17 1.28
N ARG A 46 27.12 4.97 1.88
CA ARG A 46 26.65 3.76 1.22
C ARG A 46 25.18 3.87 0.79
N ARG A 47 24.30 4.40 1.66
CA ARG A 47 22.87 4.57 1.35
C ARG A 47 22.62 5.61 0.29
N VAL A 48 23.31 6.74 0.36
CA VAL A 48 23.25 7.77 -0.68
C VAL A 48 23.70 7.19 -2.03
N HIS A 49 24.80 6.47 -2.05
CA HIS A 49 25.33 5.87 -3.28
C HIS A 49 24.38 4.80 -3.84
N GLU A 50 23.80 3.96 -2.99
CA GLU A 50 22.91 2.87 -3.38
C GLU A 50 21.68 3.40 -4.15
N VAL A 51 21.08 4.50 -3.69
CA VAL A 51 19.86 5.08 -4.28
C VAL A 51 20.11 6.36 -5.08
N ARG A 52 21.35 6.76 -5.25
CA ARG A 52 21.79 7.97 -5.99
C ARG A 52 21.24 9.27 -5.41
N GLY A 53 21.28 9.39 -4.06
CA GLY A 53 20.67 10.52 -3.36
C GLY A 53 19.25 10.26 -2.89
N PHE A 54 18.76 11.12 -1.99
CA PHE A 54 17.45 10.93 -1.36
C PHE A 54 16.35 11.79 -1.98
N GLN A 55 16.67 12.60 -2.97
CA GLN A 55 15.68 13.39 -3.69
C GLN A 55 14.80 12.48 -4.55
N LEU A 56 13.51 12.80 -4.66
CA LEU A 56 12.55 12.01 -5.43
C LEU A 56 12.43 12.48 -6.88
N ASP A 57 12.87 13.69 -7.18
CA ASP A 57 12.82 14.35 -8.48
C ASP A 57 13.70 13.70 -9.56
N ASP A 58 14.71 12.91 -9.16
CA ASP A 58 15.56 12.16 -10.08
C ASP A 58 14.99 10.76 -10.47
N ILE A 59 13.83 10.38 -9.94
CA ILE A 59 13.08 9.22 -10.44
C ILE A 59 12.60 9.55 -11.85
N PRO A 60 12.94 8.72 -12.88
CA PRO A 60 12.61 9.06 -14.25
C PRO A 60 11.11 9.14 -14.48
N ARG A 61 10.68 10.14 -15.25
CA ARG A 61 9.30 10.25 -15.72
C ARG A 61 9.11 9.39 -16.98
N ARG A 62 8.01 8.66 -17.03
CA ARG A 62 7.66 7.86 -18.19
C ARG A 62 6.15 7.63 -18.25
N ASN A 63 5.56 7.85 -19.41
CA ASN A 63 4.16 7.48 -19.63
C ASN A 63 4.04 5.95 -19.61
N PHE A 64 3.45 5.44 -18.56
CA PHE A 64 3.07 4.04 -18.46
C PHE A 64 1.67 3.86 -19.03
N SER A 65 1.44 2.75 -19.77
CA SER A 65 0.10 2.42 -20.24
C SER A 65 -0.84 2.27 -19.05
N ALA A 66 -1.72 3.24 -18.85
CA ALA A 66 -2.73 3.18 -17.81
C ALA A 66 -3.62 1.96 -18.08
N ARG A 67 -3.72 1.07 -17.11
CA ARG A 67 -4.70 -0.01 -17.11
C ARG A 67 -5.67 0.26 -15.97
N PRO A 68 -6.96 0.01 -16.17
CA PRO A 68 -7.91 0.17 -15.09
C PRO A 68 -7.49 -0.72 -13.93
N ALA A 69 -7.31 -0.12 -12.76
CA ALA A 69 -7.03 -0.85 -11.55
C ALA A 69 -8.27 -1.69 -11.17
N PRO A 70 -8.09 -2.88 -10.58
CA PRO A 70 -9.19 -3.60 -9.96
C PRO A 70 -9.89 -2.69 -8.95
N ALA A 71 -11.18 -2.91 -8.69
CA ALA A 71 -11.92 -2.13 -7.69
C ALA A 71 -12.62 -3.06 -6.69
N GLY A 72 -12.83 -2.57 -5.49
CA GLY A 72 -13.57 -3.27 -4.45
C GLY A 72 -12.71 -4.17 -3.55
N CYS A 73 -13.34 -5.18 -2.93
CA CYS A 73 -12.68 -6.09 -2.02
C CYS A 73 -11.98 -7.23 -2.77
N VAL A 74 -10.69 -7.41 -2.51
CA VAL A 74 -9.88 -8.51 -3.04
C VAL A 74 -9.34 -9.35 -1.91
N THR A 75 -9.58 -10.67 -1.96
CA THR A 75 -9.08 -11.58 -0.93
C THR A 75 -7.57 -11.76 -1.04
N LEU A 76 -6.86 -11.47 0.05
CA LEU A 76 -5.42 -11.70 0.18
C LEU A 76 -5.17 -13.11 0.74
N ILE A 77 -4.34 -13.88 0.03
CA ILE A 77 -4.02 -15.28 0.32
C ILE A 77 -2.57 -15.38 0.79
N GLU A 78 -2.38 -15.70 2.06
CA GLU A 78 -1.05 -15.79 2.68
C GLU A 78 -0.39 -17.18 2.52
N GLY A 79 -1.08 -18.17 1.99
CA GLY A 79 -0.57 -19.53 1.81
C GLY A 79 -1.48 -20.41 0.96
N ARG A 80 -1.35 -21.74 1.11
CA ARG A 80 -2.11 -22.71 0.31
C ARG A 80 -3.50 -22.96 0.89
N VAL A 81 -4.53 -22.83 0.04
CA VAL A 81 -5.94 -23.07 0.38
C VAL A 81 -6.39 -24.48 0.01
N SER A 82 -5.92 -25.01 -1.11
CA SER A 82 -6.29 -26.36 -1.57
C SER A 82 -5.06 -27.15 -2.04
N ARG A 83 -5.03 -28.45 -1.70
CA ARG A 83 -3.95 -29.36 -2.12
C ARG A 83 -4.35 -30.26 -3.30
N ARG A 84 -5.66 -30.46 -3.55
CA ARG A 84 -6.16 -31.40 -4.56
C ARG A 84 -6.49 -30.70 -5.86
N ARG A 85 -7.49 -29.83 -5.85
CA ARG A 85 -7.92 -29.07 -7.03
C ARG A 85 -7.90 -27.58 -6.70
N PRO A 86 -7.44 -26.72 -7.62
CA PRO A 86 -7.51 -25.27 -7.42
C PRO A 86 -8.96 -24.80 -7.25
N ILE A 87 -9.15 -23.86 -6.34
CA ILE A 87 -10.43 -23.20 -6.13
C ILE A 87 -10.57 -22.06 -7.12
N GLU A 88 -11.54 -22.14 -8.00
CA GLU A 88 -11.85 -21.04 -8.90
C GLU A 88 -12.50 -19.87 -8.15
N LEU A 89 -11.89 -18.71 -8.25
CA LEU A 89 -12.48 -17.43 -7.83
C LEU A 89 -12.94 -16.66 -9.07
N PRO A 90 -14.16 -16.10 -9.04
CA PRO A 90 -14.72 -15.38 -10.21
C PRO A 90 -13.99 -14.06 -10.48
N ASP A 91 -13.27 -13.54 -9.50
CA ASP A 91 -12.59 -12.25 -9.53
C ASP A 91 -11.07 -12.39 -9.35
N TYR A 92 -10.43 -11.30 -8.93
CA TYR A 92 -9.02 -11.27 -8.57
C TYR A 92 -8.74 -11.99 -7.26
N ALA A 93 -7.49 -12.43 -7.10
CA ALA A 93 -6.93 -12.83 -5.80
C ALA A 93 -5.61 -12.09 -5.58
N ALA A 94 -5.34 -11.70 -4.35
CA ALA A 94 -4.09 -11.07 -3.97
C ALA A 94 -3.17 -12.06 -3.24
N ILE A 95 -1.86 -11.91 -3.45
CA ILE A 95 -0.81 -12.67 -2.75
C ILE A 95 0.35 -11.73 -2.39
N PRO A 96 1.14 -12.03 -1.35
CA PRO A 96 2.38 -11.32 -1.07
C PRO A 96 3.40 -11.46 -2.21
N LEU A 97 4.20 -10.43 -2.46
CA LEU A 97 5.26 -10.44 -3.49
C LEU A 97 6.27 -11.57 -3.27
N SER A 98 6.64 -11.84 -2.01
CA SER A 98 7.54 -12.94 -1.67
C SER A 98 6.99 -14.31 -2.08
N ARG A 99 5.68 -14.46 -2.16
CA ARG A 99 5.02 -15.71 -2.59
C ARG A 99 4.99 -15.86 -4.11
N ALA A 100 5.13 -14.77 -4.83
CA ALA A 100 5.19 -14.77 -6.30
C ALA A 100 6.61 -15.01 -6.85
N ILE A 101 7.63 -14.99 -5.98
CA ILE A 101 9.04 -15.17 -6.34
C ILE A 101 9.56 -16.47 -5.71
N THR A 102 10.41 -17.19 -6.46
CA THR A 102 11.06 -18.42 -6.01
C THR A 102 12.58 -18.38 -6.26
N GLY A 103 13.31 -19.34 -5.71
CA GLY A 103 14.77 -19.40 -5.82
C GLY A 103 15.51 -18.64 -4.71
N ARG A 104 16.84 -18.65 -4.76
CA ARG A 104 17.73 -17.98 -3.80
C ARG A 104 18.89 -17.28 -4.54
N GLY A 105 19.36 -16.17 -3.98
CA GLY A 105 20.49 -15.42 -4.55
C GLY A 105 20.24 -15.05 -6.02
N LEU A 106 21.20 -15.32 -6.86
CA LEU A 106 21.14 -15.03 -8.30
C LEU A 106 20.16 -15.88 -9.10
N GLN A 107 19.64 -16.98 -8.51
CA GLN A 107 18.66 -17.87 -9.14
C GLN A 107 17.22 -17.46 -8.81
N GLN A 108 16.99 -16.29 -8.22
CA GLN A 108 15.66 -15.81 -7.96
C GLN A 108 14.94 -15.46 -9.27
N ARG A 109 13.70 -15.95 -9.40
CA ARG A 109 12.83 -15.70 -10.55
C ARG A 109 11.37 -15.57 -10.12
N ALA A 110 10.57 -15.02 -11.00
CA ALA A 110 9.13 -15.10 -10.88
C ALA A 110 8.65 -16.55 -10.98
N LYS A 111 7.59 -16.88 -10.25
CA LYS A 111 6.85 -18.13 -10.47
C LYS A 111 6.02 -18.03 -11.74
N THR A 112 5.88 -19.15 -12.43
CA THR A 112 4.94 -19.29 -13.54
C THR A 112 3.50 -19.28 -13.04
N ARG A 113 2.53 -19.11 -13.94
CA ARG A 113 1.10 -19.19 -13.63
C ARG A 113 0.73 -20.50 -12.95
N ASP A 114 1.24 -21.62 -13.46
CA ASP A 114 0.94 -22.94 -12.92
C ASP A 114 1.54 -23.14 -11.53
N GLU A 115 2.74 -22.59 -11.30
CA GLU A 115 3.35 -22.57 -9.96
C GLU A 115 2.53 -21.74 -8.97
N LEU A 116 2.02 -20.57 -9.37
CA LEU A 116 1.15 -19.75 -8.53
C LEU A 116 -0.14 -20.50 -8.17
N VAL A 117 -0.80 -21.08 -9.17
CA VAL A 117 -2.05 -21.85 -8.98
C VAL A 117 -1.80 -23.06 -8.06
N ARG A 118 -0.75 -23.83 -8.33
CA ARG A 118 -0.38 -25.00 -7.53
C ARG A 118 -0.04 -24.63 -6.09
N ASP A 119 0.74 -23.59 -5.89
CA ASP A 119 1.28 -23.22 -4.58
C ASP A 119 0.22 -22.58 -3.68
N HIS A 120 -0.75 -21.90 -4.24
CA HIS A 120 -1.87 -21.30 -3.51
C HIS A 120 -3.14 -22.15 -3.53
N GLY A 121 -3.28 -23.07 -4.48
CA GLY A 121 -4.49 -23.88 -4.65
C GLY A 121 -5.71 -23.04 -5.05
N VAL A 122 -5.49 -21.94 -5.78
CA VAL A 122 -6.52 -20.99 -6.23
C VAL A 122 -6.26 -20.61 -7.69
N LEU A 123 -7.34 -20.46 -8.46
CA LEU A 123 -7.34 -19.97 -9.82
C LEU A 123 -8.24 -18.74 -9.94
N PRO A 124 -7.69 -17.51 -9.86
CA PRO A 124 -8.46 -16.30 -10.05
C PRO A 124 -8.74 -16.11 -11.56
N ARG A 125 -10.01 -15.84 -11.93
CA ARG A 125 -10.41 -15.67 -13.34
C ARG A 125 -9.92 -14.38 -13.94
N LYS A 126 -9.88 -13.29 -13.15
CA LYS A 126 -9.42 -11.97 -13.60
C LYS A 126 -7.92 -11.73 -13.44
N GLY A 127 -7.21 -12.61 -12.73
CA GLY A 127 -5.77 -12.55 -12.53
C GLY A 127 -5.34 -12.32 -11.09
N TRP A 128 -4.02 -12.27 -10.90
CA TRP A 128 -3.40 -12.09 -9.60
C TRP A 128 -3.07 -10.62 -9.33
N ILE A 129 -3.24 -10.21 -8.08
CA ILE A 129 -2.67 -8.97 -7.54
C ILE A 129 -1.51 -9.35 -6.63
N VAL A 130 -0.38 -8.65 -6.75
CA VAL A 130 0.78 -8.87 -5.89
C VAL A 130 0.96 -7.68 -4.98
N THR A 131 0.95 -7.91 -3.66
CA THR A 131 1.21 -6.84 -2.69
C THR A 131 2.62 -6.88 -2.17
N GLY A 132 3.30 -5.72 -2.20
CA GLY A 132 4.61 -5.50 -1.57
C GLY A 132 4.53 -5.12 -0.10
N ILE A 133 3.35 -5.21 0.52
CA ILE A 133 3.14 -4.96 1.96
C ILE A 133 3.43 -6.25 2.71
N GLU A 134 4.66 -6.39 3.20
CA GLU A 134 5.16 -7.61 3.85
C GLU A 134 6.15 -7.28 4.98
N ASP A 135 6.57 -8.33 5.71
CA ASP A 135 7.73 -8.29 6.62
C ASP A 135 8.98 -7.71 5.97
N ASP A 136 9.76 -6.92 6.70
CA ASP A 136 10.99 -6.28 6.23
C ASP A 136 11.96 -7.24 5.56
N ARG A 137 12.11 -8.49 6.08
CA ARG A 137 12.98 -9.52 5.49
C ARG A 137 12.61 -9.86 4.04
N TYR A 138 11.32 -9.81 3.69
CA TYR A 138 10.84 -10.09 2.33
C TYR A 138 10.95 -8.86 1.45
N VAL A 139 10.66 -7.69 2.00
CA VAL A 139 10.82 -6.41 1.31
C VAL A 139 12.29 -6.17 0.96
N GLU A 140 13.22 -6.42 1.90
CA GLU A 140 14.67 -6.34 1.66
C GLU A 140 15.15 -7.38 0.64
N ARG A 141 14.54 -8.56 0.63
CA ARG A 141 14.82 -9.57 -0.40
C ARG A 141 14.35 -9.11 -1.77
N ALA A 142 13.20 -8.46 -1.86
CA ALA A 142 12.71 -7.89 -3.13
C ALA A 142 13.65 -6.82 -3.68
N TRP A 143 14.23 -5.96 -2.81
CA TRP A 143 15.23 -4.97 -3.20
C TRP A 143 16.50 -5.60 -3.77
N ARG A 144 16.91 -6.75 -3.26
CA ARG A 144 18.12 -7.48 -3.68
C ARG A 144 17.90 -8.44 -4.84
N LEU A 145 16.74 -8.43 -5.47
CA LEU A 145 16.47 -9.29 -6.63
C LEU A 145 17.46 -8.99 -7.75
N PRO A 146 18.10 -10.03 -8.32
CA PRO A 146 18.84 -9.83 -9.56
C PRO A 146 17.85 -9.55 -10.69
N LYS A 147 18.23 -8.67 -11.62
CA LYS A 147 17.45 -8.42 -12.83
C LYS A 147 15.97 -8.08 -12.58
N HIS A 148 15.70 -7.12 -11.72
CA HIS A 148 14.34 -6.71 -11.33
C HIS A 148 13.35 -6.66 -12.51
N ARG A 149 13.73 -6.00 -13.61
CA ARG A 149 12.85 -5.83 -14.79
C ARG A 149 12.41 -7.16 -15.39
N GLU A 150 13.32 -8.13 -15.52
CA GLU A 150 13.00 -9.46 -16.06
C GLU A 150 12.03 -10.20 -15.14
N VAL A 151 12.27 -10.15 -13.82
CA VAL A 151 11.41 -10.80 -12.82
C VAL A 151 10.01 -10.18 -12.85
N PHE A 152 9.88 -8.86 -12.90
CA PHE A 152 8.58 -8.20 -12.92
C PHE A 152 7.84 -8.40 -14.25
N LYS A 153 8.55 -8.42 -15.39
CA LYS A 153 7.98 -8.80 -16.67
C LYS A 153 7.42 -10.22 -16.63
N SER A 154 8.17 -11.17 -16.08
CA SER A 154 7.73 -12.56 -15.95
C SER A 154 6.55 -12.73 -14.99
N LEU A 155 6.43 -11.90 -13.93
CA LEU A 155 5.22 -11.87 -13.09
C LEU A 155 3.98 -11.47 -13.90
N ARG A 156 4.10 -10.46 -14.75
CA ARG A 156 3.01 -10.06 -15.65
C ARG A 156 2.62 -11.21 -16.58
N GLU A 157 3.59 -11.89 -17.19
CA GLU A 157 3.37 -13.04 -18.06
C GLU A 157 2.72 -14.21 -17.32
N ALA A 158 2.99 -14.36 -16.03
CA ALA A 158 2.34 -15.33 -15.15
C ALA A 158 0.89 -14.99 -14.76
N GLY A 159 0.34 -13.87 -15.25
CA GLY A 159 -1.02 -13.43 -14.99
C GLY A 159 -1.18 -12.50 -13.79
N VAL A 160 -0.08 -11.88 -13.32
CA VAL A 160 -0.17 -10.76 -12.38
C VAL A 160 -0.61 -9.52 -13.16
N VAL A 161 -1.76 -8.98 -12.82
CA VAL A 161 -2.37 -7.85 -13.53
C VAL A 161 -2.15 -6.51 -12.84
N PHE A 162 -1.86 -6.53 -11.54
CA PHE A 162 -1.64 -5.34 -10.73
C PHE A 162 -0.73 -5.65 -9.52
N ALA A 163 0.01 -4.66 -9.06
CA ALA A 163 0.88 -4.80 -7.91
C ALA A 163 0.88 -3.55 -7.00
N THR A 164 1.44 -3.66 -5.80
CA THR A 164 1.91 -2.51 -5.02
C THR A 164 3.43 -2.57 -4.89
N SER A 165 4.09 -1.44 -4.90
CA SER A 165 5.54 -1.39 -4.64
C SER A 165 5.84 -1.90 -3.22
N PRO A 166 7.05 -2.46 -2.99
CA PRO A 166 7.46 -2.90 -1.66
C PRO A 166 7.38 -1.77 -0.64
N ASN A 167 6.81 -2.06 0.54
CA ASN A 167 6.68 -1.12 1.64
C ASN A 167 7.92 -1.19 2.53
N PHE A 168 9.00 -0.49 2.16
CA PHE A 168 10.14 -0.35 3.05
C PHE A 168 9.76 0.41 4.31
N SER A 169 10.07 -0.16 5.47
CA SER A 169 9.68 0.41 6.75
C SER A 169 10.38 1.73 7.04
N LEU A 170 9.61 2.68 7.59
CA LEU A 170 10.08 3.90 8.19
C LEU A 170 9.89 3.81 9.70
N TYR A 171 10.87 4.24 10.47
CA TYR A 171 10.86 4.15 11.92
C TYR A 171 10.92 5.53 12.55
N ALA A 172 10.18 5.68 13.67
CA ALA A 172 10.17 6.92 14.43
C ALA A 172 11.48 7.17 15.21
N ASP A 173 12.19 6.09 15.50
CA ASP A 173 13.44 6.06 16.28
C ASP A 173 14.69 5.82 15.41
N ALA A 174 14.56 5.92 14.07
CA ALA A 174 15.69 5.83 13.16
C ALA A 174 16.16 7.22 12.70
N PRO A 175 17.45 7.37 12.35
CA PRO A 175 17.95 8.59 11.72
C PRO A 175 17.16 8.97 10.47
N ARG A 176 16.95 10.25 10.25
CA ARG A 176 16.14 10.77 9.15
C ARG A 176 16.57 10.22 7.78
N HIS A 177 17.87 10.13 7.53
CA HIS A 177 18.38 9.60 6.26
C HIS A 177 18.01 8.13 6.01
N ASP A 178 17.75 7.33 7.05
CA ASP A 178 17.29 5.96 6.92
C ASP A 178 15.85 5.93 6.35
N ASN A 179 15.00 6.84 6.83
CA ASN A 179 13.63 6.99 6.31
C ASN A 179 13.62 7.53 4.88
N LEU A 180 14.48 8.52 4.57
CA LEU A 180 14.60 9.05 3.20
C LEU A 180 15.10 7.98 2.22
N HIS A 181 16.06 7.16 2.64
CA HIS A 181 16.52 6.01 1.86
C HIS A 181 15.39 4.99 1.60
N ALA A 182 14.56 4.70 2.61
CA ALA A 182 13.40 3.83 2.44
C ALA A 182 12.40 4.41 1.44
N MET A 183 12.05 5.70 1.57
CA MET A 183 11.15 6.40 0.63
C MET A 183 11.70 6.35 -0.81
N LYS A 184 12.99 6.62 -0.99
CA LYS A 184 13.62 6.56 -2.32
C LYS A 184 13.54 5.16 -2.94
N ARG A 185 13.77 4.11 -2.15
CA ARG A 185 13.64 2.72 -2.62
C ARG A 185 12.20 2.37 -3.03
N ILE A 186 11.20 2.86 -2.29
CA ILE A 186 9.78 2.70 -2.65
C ILE A 186 9.54 3.29 -4.05
N ALA A 187 9.97 4.53 -4.29
CA ALA A 187 9.78 5.21 -5.57
C ALA A 187 10.53 4.50 -6.72
N TRP A 188 11.77 4.06 -6.50
CA TRP A 188 12.54 3.29 -7.48
C TRP A 188 11.88 1.95 -7.83
N MET A 189 11.39 1.22 -6.83
CA MET A 189 10.70 -0.06 -7.08
C MET A 189 9.39 0.15 -7.82
N TRP A 190 8.60 1.17 -7.46
CA TRP A 190 7.42 1.57 -8.20
C TRP A 190 7.73 1.83 -9.68
N TYR A 191 8.75 2.66 -9.94
CA TYR A 191 9.20 2.96 -11.29
C TYR A 191 9.60 1.69 -12.05
N THR A 192 10.46 0.87 -11.47
CA THR A 192 11.00 -0.34 -12.10
C THR A 192 9.93 -1.37 -12.43
N MET A 193 8.93 -1.54 -11.55
CA MET A 193 7.81 -2.44 -11.77
C MET A 193 6.92 -1.95 -12.93
N ASN A 194 6.59 -0.67 -12.94
CA ASN A 194 5.81 -0.07 -14.05
C ASN A 194 6.59 -0.09 -15.37
N GLU A 195 7.89 0.19 -15.35
CA GLU A 195 8.77 0.12 -16.52
C GLU A 195 8.84 -1.30 -17.10
N ALA A 196 8.79 -2.34 -16.26
CA ALA A 196 8.67 -3.73 -16.68
C ALA A 196 7.27 -4.08 -17.24
N GLY A 197 6.36 -3.12 -17.28
CA GLY A 197 4.98 -3.27 -17.77
C GLY A 197 4.03 -3.93 -16.76
N LEU A 198 4.39 -3.99 -15.49
CA LEU A 198 3.55 -4.45 -14.39
C LEU A 198 2.90 -3.21 -13.73
N PRO A 199 1.60 -2.94 -13.93
CA PRO A 199 0.91 -1.81 -13.32
C PRO A 199 1.02 -1.88 -11.81
N THR A 200 1.57 -0.82 -11.19
CA THR A 200 1.95 -0.84 -9.78
C THR A 200 1.53 0.44 -9.08
N ALA A 201 0.83 0.29 -7.95
CA ALA A 201 0.53 1.39 -7.03
C ALA A 201 1.78 1.78 -6.24
N LEU A 202 2.01 3.09 -6.10
CA LEU A 202 3.08 3.65 -5.27
C LEU A 202 2.72 3.53 -3.80
N HIS A 203 3.51 2.83 -2.99
CA HIS A 203 3.29 2.80 -1.55
C HIS A 203 3.72 4.13 -0.92
N VAL A 204 2.80 4.84 -0.24
CA VAL A 204 3.07 6.14 0.38
C VAL A 204 3.30 5.98 1.87
N ASN A 205 4.42 5.39 2.27
CA ASN A 205 4.78 5.25 3.68
C ASN A 205 5.43 6.53 4.22
N GLY A 206 5.03 6.97 5.40
CA GLY A 206 5.54 8.17 6.04
C GLY A 206 5.28 8.18 7.54
N ARG A 207 6.14 8.84 8.31
CA ARG A 207 5.98 9.01 9.77
C ARG A 207 5.57 10.42 10.15
N THR A 208 5.93 11.39 9.33
CA THR A 208 5.71 12.81 9.59
C THR A 208 4.80 13.43 8.52
N SER A 209 4.22 14.59 8.79
CA SER A 209 3.51 15.37 7.76
C SER A 209 4.43 15.69 6.58
N HIS A 210 5.69 16.00 6.86
CA HIS A 210 6.68 16.31 5.85
C HIS A 210 6.97 15.13 4.88
N ASP A 211 6.89 13.89 5.34
CA ASP A 211 6.96 12.73 4.45
C ASP A 211 5.79 12.70 3.47
N PHE A 212 4.59 13.01 3.95
CA PHE A 212 3.39 13.09 3.10
C PHE A 212 3.45 14.28 2.14
N ASP A 213 4.03 15.42 2.56
CA ASP A 213 4.29 16.54 1.65
C ASP A 213 5.24 16.14 0.52
N ARG A 214 6.31 15.40 0.81
CA ARG A 214 7.23 14.85 -0.21
C ARG A 214 6.51 13.90 -1.16
N TRP A 215 5.68 13.00 -0.66
CA TRP A 215 4.87 12.12 -1.52
C TRP A 215 3.86 12.89 -2.35
N THR A 216 3.20 13.88 -1.76
CA THR A 216 2.25 14.73 -2.48
C THR A 216 2.93 15.44 -3.64
N GLN A 217 4.09 16.06 -3.39
CA GLN A 217 4.85 16.75 -4.44
C GLN A 217 5.31 15.76 -5.53
N PHE A 218 5.86 14.60 -5.14
CA PHE A 218 6.24 13.55 -6.09
C PHE A 218 5.07 13.12 -6.98
N ILE A 219 3.88 12.92 -6.41
CA ILE A 219 2.69 12.51 -7.16
C ILE A 219 2.22 13.64 -8.10
N ILE A 220 2.31 14.89 -7.68
CA ILE A 220 1.99 16.05 -8.54
C ILE A 220 2.95 16.10 -9.73
N ASP A 221 4.26 15.94 -9.49
CA ASP A 221 5.30 16.00 -10.51
C ASP A 221 5.29 14.77 -11.44
N HIS A 222 4.68 13.66 -11.00
CA HIS A 222 4.58 12.40 -11.73
C HIS A 222 3.10 12.04 -12.01
N PRO A 223 2.47 12.65 -13.02
CA PRO A 223 1.06 12.39 -13.36
C PRO A 223 0.78 10.93 -13.76
N GLU A 224 1.81 10.17 -14.11
CA GLU A 224 1.74 8.73 -14.35
C GLU A 224 1.50 7.89 -13.07
N VAL A 225 1.62 8.46 -11.87
CA VAL A 225 1.19 7.84 -10.61
C VAL A 225 -0.33 7.93 -10.51
N THR A 226 -1.05 6.99 -11.04
CA THR A 226 -2.53 6.92 -11.01
C THR A 226 -3.07 6.15 -9.82
N SER A 227 -2.20 5.45 -9.10
CA SER A 227 -2.58 4.63 -7.95
C SER A 227 -1.52 4.65 -6.87
N ILE A 228 -2.00 4.74 -5.62
CA ILE A 228 -1.17 4.69 -4.41
C ILE A 228 -1.58 3.52 -3.52
N ALA A 229 -0.70 3.11 -2.62
CA ALA A 229 -0.98 2.07 -1.63
C ALA A 229 -0.66 2.55 -0.22
N PHE A 230 -1.43 2.09 0.77
CA PHE A 230 -1.20 2.35 2.18
C PHE A 230 -1.67 1.20 3.06
N GLU A 231 -1.04 1.02 4.24
CA GLU A 231 -1.47 0.02 5.21
C GLU A 231 -1.78 0.62 6.58
N PHE A 232 -2.83 0.09 7.23
CA PHE A 232 -3.24 0.45 8.59
C PHE A 232 -3.04 -0.70 9.59
N LEU A 233 -2.00 -1.54 9.39
CA LEU A 233 -1.77 -2.71 10.26
C LEU A 233 -0.71 -2.45 11.32
N THR A 234 0.52 -2.15 10.90
CA THR A 234 1.65 -1.90 11.80
C THR A 234 1.91 -0.41 11.92
N GLY A 235 2.06 0.09 13.16
CA GLY A 235 2.34 1.50 13.42
C GLY A 235 1.19 2.49 13.14
N ALA A 236 0.11 2.05 12.48
CA ALA A 236 -1.09 2.83 12.23
C ALA A 236 -2.35 2.15 12.79
N LYS A 237 -2.19 1.18 13.70
CA LYS A 237 -3.28 0.36 14.23
C LYS A 237 -4.02 1.01 15.41
N LEU A 238 -3.33 1.87 16.15
CA LEU A 238 -3.98 2.63 17.23
C LEU A 238 -5.00 3.60 16.63
N VAL A 239 -6.10 3.85 17.32
CA VAL A 239 -7.19 4.67 16.81
C VAL A 239 -6.71 6.06 16.42
N ASP A 240 -5.95 6.73 17.27
CA ASP A 240 -5.42 8.08 17.02
C ASP A 240 -4.44 8.10 15.84
N ASP A 241 -3.64 7.04 15.67
CA ASP A 241 -2.75 6.90 14.52
C ASP A 241 -3.53 6.68 13.23
N SER A 242 -4.58 5.85 13.27
CA SER A 242 -5.43 5.59 12.12
C SER A 242 -6.11 6.87 11.62
N GLU A 243 -6.68 7.68 12.51
CA GLU A 243 -7.31 8.96 12.18
C GLU A 243 -6.30 9.91 11.52
N ARG A 244 -5.14 10.08 12.12
CA ARG A 244 -4.07 10.92 11.58
C ARG A 244 -3.64 10.50 10.17
N TYR A 245 -3.54 9.20 9.89
CA TYR A 245 -3.19 8.74 8.56
C TYR A 245 -4.34 8.87 7.56
N VAL A 246 -5.58 8.70 7.97
CA VAL A 246 -6.75 9.02 7.14
C VAL A 246 -6.74 10.49 6.73
N ASP A 247 -6.49 11.40 7.68
CA ASP A 247 -6.41 12.84 7.40
C ASP A 247 -5.25 13.17 6.44
N ARG A 248 -4.09 12.56 6.60
CA ARG A 248 -2.94 12.74 5.70
C ARG A 248 -3.22 12.25 4.28
N LEU A 249 -3.84 11.09 4.14
CA LEU A 249 -4.22 10.55 2.83
C LEU A 249 -5.30 11.41 2.17
N THR A 250 -6.25 11.91 2.96
CA THR A 250 -7.28 12.84 2.48
C THR A 250 -6.65 14.14 1.97
N THR A 251 -5.76 14.74 2.76
CA THR A 251 -5.04 15.96 2.37
C THR A 251 -4.19 15.73 1.12
N LEU A 252 -3.49 14.57 1.04
CA LEU A 252 -2.71 14.21 -0.14
C LEU A 252 -3.60 14.16 -1.40
N ALA A 253 -4.72 13.43 -1.33
CA ALA A 253 -5.62 13.29 -2.48
C ALA A 253 -6.21 14.65 -2.91
N GLN A 254 -6.61 15.49 -1.97
CA GLN A 254 -7.13 16.83 -2.24
C GLN A 254 -6.08 17.74 -2.91
N ARG A 255 -4.82 17.69 -2.47
CA ARG A 255 -3.74 18.52 -3.04
C ARG A 255 -3.26 18.04 -4.40
N VAL A 256 -3.43 16.77 -4.71
CA VAL A 256 -3.08 16.19 -6.02
C VAL A 256 -4.08 16.62 -7.10
N GLU A 257 -5.32 16.93 -6.75
CA GLU A 257 -6.39 17.49 -7.61
C GLU A 257 -6.66 16.67 -8.88
N ARG A 258 -6.43 15.37 -8.84
CA ARG A 258 -6.75 14.44 -9.93
C ARG A 258 -7.15 13.06 -9.41
N PRO A 259 -7.87 12.27 -10.23
CA PRO A 259 -8.30 10.94 -9.84
C PRO A 259 -7.15 10.05 -9.40
N LEU A 260 -7.28 9.43 -8.22
CA LEU A 260 -6.35 8.46 -7.68
C LEU A 260 -7.08 7.20 -7.21
N THR A 261 -6.50 6.05 -7.50
CA THR A 261 -6.89 4.77 -6.89
C THR A 261 -6.06 4.52 -5.64
N LEU A 262 -6.72 4.14 -4.55
CA LEU A 262 -6.06 3.71 -3.31
C LEU A 262 -6.11 2.19 -3.16
N VAL A 263 -4.95 1.55 -3.00
CA VAL A 263 -4.84 0.17 -2.53
C VAL A 263 -4.66 0.18 -1.03
N LEU A 264 -5.58 -0.44 -0.32
CA LEU A 264 -5.63 -0.38 1.13
C LEU A 264 -5.51 -1.76 1.77
N ARG A 265 -4.68 -1.87 2.79
CA ARG A 265 -4.68 -2.98 3.74
C ARG A 265 -5.04 -2.45 5.12
N GLY A 266 -6.13 -2.93 5.71
CA GLY A 266 -6.64 -2.41 6.99
C GLY A 266 -8.10 -2.80 7.23
N SER A 267 -8.82 -2.03 8.04
CA SER A 267 -10.23 -2.31 8.33
C SER A 267 -11.14 -1.85 7.19
N MET A 268 -12.29 -2.51 7.08
CA MET A 268 -13.34 -2.14 6.12
C MET A 268 -13.88 -0.72 6.39
N GLN A 269 -13.96 -0.30 7.65
CA GLN A 269 -14.45 1.03 8.04
C GLN A 269 -13.53 2.14 7.48
N ILE A 270 -12.22 1.95 7.57
CA ILE A 270 -11.25 2.88 6.99
C ILE A 270 -11.37 2.92 5.47
N ALA A 271 -11.47 1.74 4.81
CA ALA A 271 -11.67 1.67 3.38
C ALA A 271 -12.90 2.46 2.93
N LYS A 272 -14.01 2.31 3.65
CA LYS A 272 -15.26 3.04 3.39
C LYS A 272 -15.14 4.56 3.52
N ARG A 273 -14.44 5.02 4.53
CA ARG A 273 -14.21 6.47 4.71
C ARG A 273 -13.39 7.05 3.56
N LEU A 274 -12.38 6.33 3.11
CA LEU A 274 -11.50 6.78 2.02
C LEU A 274 -12.15 6.66 0.63
N GLU A 275 -13.23 5.88 0.46
CA GLU A 275 -14.05 5.88 -0.76
C GLU A 275 -14.72 7.23 -1.05
N ALA A 276 -14.87 8.09 -0.06
CA ALA A 276 -15.37 9.46 -0.25
C ALA A 276 -14.32 10.41 -0.83
N VAL A 277 -13.05 10.01 -0.86
CA VAL A 277 -11.91 10.86 -1.20
C VAL A 277 -11.20 10.35 -2.46
N PHE A 278 -11.12 9.04 -2.62
CA PHE A 278 -10.46 8.40 -3.76
C PHE A 278 -11.48 7.88 -4.77
N ASP A 279 -11.20 8.01 -6.05
CA ASP A 279 -12.09 7.54 -7.12
C ASP A 279 -12.36 6.04 -7.05
N HIS A 280 -11.34 5.28 -6.67
CA HIS A 280 -11.43 3.85 -6.47
C HIS A 280 -10.63 3.43 -5.24
N VAL A 281 -11.20 2.52 -4.44
CA VAL A 281 -10.49 1.85 -3.35
C VAL A 281 -10.44 0.35 -3.63
N ILE A 282 -9.24 -0.21 -3.58
CA ILE A 282 -8.98 -1.65 -3.63
C ILE A 282 -8.65 -2.08 -2.21
N TRP A 283 -9.60 -2.73 -1.55
CA TRP A 283 -9.38 -3.24 -0.19
C TRP A 283 -8.84 -4.67 -0.23
N LEU A 284 -7.61 -4.87 0.24
CA LEU A 284 -6.97 -6.18 0.37
C LEU A 284 -7.33 -6.77 1.73
N ASP A 285 -8.18 -7.81 1.74
CA ASP A 285 -8.67 -8.47 2.96
C ASP A 285 -8.14 -9.90 3.10
N ALA A 286 -7.29 -10.12 4.11
CA ALA A 286 -6.79 -11.46 4.46
C ALA A 286 -7.75 -12.23 5.38
N THR A 287 -8.82 -11.62 5.89
CA THR A 287 -9.75 -12.23 6.83
C THR A 287 -10.36 -13.53 6.29
N PRO A 288 -10.83 -13.59 5.04
CA PRO A 288 -11.38 -14.83 4.48
C PRO A 288 -10.39 -16.00 4.51
N TYR A 289 -9.12 -15.73 4.22
CA TYR A 289 -8.06 -16.73 4.27
C TYR A 289 -7.85 -17.25 5.69
N PHE A 290 -7.59 -16.36 6.66
CA PHE A 290 -7.35 -16.77 8.04
C PHE A 290 -8.57 -17.45 8.67
N ARG A 291 -9.78 -16.96 8.41
CA ARG A 291 -11.02 -17.59 8.91
C ARG A 291 -11.23 -18.99 8.33
N ALA A 292 -10.92 -19.20 7.05
CA ALA A 292 -10.94 -20.53 6.46
C ALA A 292 -9.92 -21.48 7.12
N MET A 293 -8.69 -20.99 7.35
CA MET A 293 -7.65 -21.79 8.03
C MET A 293 -8.08 -22.20 9.43
N HIS A 294 -8.75 -21.32 10.16
CA HIS A 294 -9.31 -21.58 11.49
C HIS A 294 -10.71 -22.22 11.47
N ARG A 295 -11.19 -22.65 10.29
CA ARG A 295 -12.49 -23.32 10.11
C ARG A 295 -13.69 -22.53 10.65
N HIS A 296 -13.68 -21.22 10.44
CA HIS A 296 -14.81 -20.38 10.76
C HIS A 296 -15.71 -20.20 9.55
N VAL A 297 -17.01 -20.07 9.78
CA VAL A 297 -18.03 -19.71 8.77
C VAL A 297 -18.48 -18.28 8.98
N ALA A 298 -18.86 -17.60 7.91
CA ALA A 298 -19.53 -16.31 8.02
C ALA A 298 -20.96 -16.52 8.56
N VAL A 299 -21.30 -15.76 9.60
CA VAL A 299 -22.64 -15.76 10.19
C VAL A 299 -23.42 -14.59 9.61
N PRO A 300 -24.68 -14.81 9.18
CA PRO A 300 -25.53 -13.72 8.73
C PRO A 300 -25.59 -12.57 9.75
N ASN A 301 -25.40 -11.36 9.27
CA ASN A 301 -25.49 -10.15 10.07
C ASN A 301 -26.15 -9.08 9.20
N SER A 302 -27.26 -8.54 9.64
CA SER A 302 -28.05 -7.53 8.91
C SER A 302 -27.32 -6.19 8.78
N ALA A 303 -26.49 -5.84 9.77
CA ALA A 303 -25.75 -4.59 9.80
C ALA A 303 -24.32 -4.81 10.34
N GLY A 304 -23.37 -3.96 9.89
CA GLY A 304 -21.99 -3.99 10.38
C GLY A 304 -21.09 -5.03 9.71
N PRO A 305 -19.86 -5.23 10.22
CA PRO A 305 -18.89 -6.16 9.67
C PRO A 305 -19.37 -7.62 9.75
N LEU A 306 -18.82 -8.48 8.89
CA LEU A 306 -19.08 -9.92 8.95
C LEU A 306 -18.71 -10.48 10.33
N ARG A 307 -19.63 -11.28 10.88
CA ARG A 307 -19.35 -12.11 12.06
C ARG A 307 -18.93 -13.50 11.65
N TYR A 308 -18.20 -14.18 12.52
CA TYR A 308 -17.66 -15.50 12.25
C TYR A 308 -17.88 -16.42 13.44
N ALA A 309 -18.25 -17.66 13.17
CA ALA A 309 -18.41 -18.70 14.18
C ALA A 309 -17.58 -19.95 13.80
N PRO A 310 -17.13 -20.75 14.78
CA PRO A 310 -16.50 -22.01 14.49
C PRO A 310 -17.44 -22.92 13.67
N ARG A 311 -16.90 -23.57 12.65
CA ARG A 311 -17.63 -24.58 11.90
C ARG A 311 -17.66 -25.89 12.70
N GLY A 312 -18.81 -26.37 13.06
CA GLY A 312 -18.96 -27.74 13.56
C GLY A 312 -18.61 -28.79 12.51
N GLY A 313 -18.18 -29.97 12.91
CA GLY A 313 -17.94 -31.11 12.03
C GLY A 313 -16.48 -31.55 11.91
N ASP A 314 -16.19 -32.42 10.93
CA ASP A 314 -14.88 -33.05 10.75
C ASP A 314 -13.74 -32.06 10.51
N ALA A 315 -12.73 -32.16 11.37
CA ALA A 315 -11.50 -31.36 11.24
C ALA A 315 -10.68 -31.72 9.98
N ALA A 316 -10.88 -32.88 9.38
CA ALA A 316 -10.21 -33.30 8.15
C ALA A 316 -10.90 -32.80 6.87
N ALA A 317 -12.11 -32.22 6.95
CA ALA A 317 -12.83 -31.76 5.77
C ALA A 317 -12.04 -30.68 4.99
N PRO A 318 -12.03 -30.72 3.65
CA PRO A 318 -11.34 -29.74 2.83
C PRO A 318 -11.82 -28.31 3.08
N ILE A 319 -10.88 -27.36 3.23
CA ILE A 319 -11.19 -25.95 3.52
C ILE A 319 -11.49 -25.11 2.26
N GLY A 320 -11.26 -25.65 1.07
CA GLY A 320 -11.38 -24.89 -0.18
C GLY A 320 -12.77 -24.33 -0.43
N GLY A 321 -13.82 -25.14 -0.23
CA GLY A 321 -15.22 -24.67 -0.34
C GLY A 321 -15.55 -23.59 0.69
N LEU A 322 -15.08 -23.75 1.91
CA LEU A 322 -15.23 -22.77 2.98
C LEU A 322 -14.53 -21.44 2.61
N PHE A 323 -13.30 -21.53 2.15
CA PHE A 323 -12.56 -20.34 1.69
C PHE A 323 -13.32 -19.59 0.60
N LYS A 324 -13.78 -20.29 -0.45
CA LYS A 324 -14.57 -19.68 -1.53
C LYS A 324 -15.80 -18.96 -1.00
N SER A 325 -16.55 -19.61 -0.10
CA SER A 325 -17.75 -19.03 0.52
C SER A 325 -17.41 -17.77 1.31
N LEU A 326 -16.33 -17.76 2.09
CA LEU A 326 -15.88 -16.62 2.87
C LEU A 326 -15.40 -15.46 1.99
N ALA A 327 -14.62 -15.76 0.94
CA ALA A 327 -14.16 -14.75 -0.03
C ALA A 327 -15.34 -14.05 -0.71
N MET A 328 -16.33 -14.84 -1.19
CA MET A 328 -17.54 -14.28 -1.79
C MET A 328 -18.40 -13.50 -0.80
N ALA A 329 -18.47 -13.93 0.45
CA ALA A 329 -19.21 -13.21 1.51
C ALA A 329 -18.56 -11.84 1.79
N ALA A 330 -17.24 -11.78 1.88
CA ALA A 330 -16.49 -10.53 2.08
C ALA A 330 -16.72 -9.55 0.92
N GLN A 331 -16.63 -10.02 -0.32
CA GLN A 331 -16.90 -9.21 -1.50
C GLN A 331 -18.33 -8.67 -1.51
N ARG A 332 -19.34 -9.53 -1.31
CA ARG A 332 -20.75 -9.10 -1.24
C ARG A 332 -20.96 -8.09 -0.15
N ARG A 333 -20.41 -8.31 1.04
CA ARG A 333 -20.56 -7.38 2.16
C ARG A 333 -19.95 -6.02 1.86
N TYR A 334 -18.78 -6.00 1.24
CA TYR A 334 -18.13 -4.76 0.81
C TYR A 334 -19.02 -3.96 -0.15
N HIS A 335 -19.67 -4.61 -1.13
CA HIS A 335 -20.56 -3.96 -2.08
C HIS A 335 -21.86 -3.47 -1.44
N ILE A 336 -22.48 -4.26 -0.55
CA ILE A 336 -23.69 -3.84 0.18
C ILE A 336 -23.42 -2.57 0.98
N CYS A 337 -22.36 -2.54 1.76
CA CYS A 337 -21.99 -1.35 2.49
C CYS A 337 -21.64 -0.15 1.59
N ARG A 338 -21.28 -0.36 0.33
CA ARG A 338 -21.08 0.73 -0.63
C ARG A 338 -22.39 1.39 -1.06
N SER A 339 -23.46 0.63 -1.18
CA SER A 339 -24.78 1.15 -1.54
C SER A 339 -25.51 1.86 -0.39
N GLU A 340 -25.16 1.56 0.86
CA GLU A 340 -25.76 2.18 2.04
C GLU A 340 -25.22 3.59 2.35
N ILE A 341 -24.09 3.97 1.78
CA ILE A 341 -23.55 5.33 1.85
C ILE A 341 -24.04 6.10 0.62
N SER A 342 -25.32 6.45 0.61
CA SER A 342 -25.85 7.47 -0.31
C SER A 342 -25.17 8.79 0.05
N ILE A 343 -24.35 9.30 -0.86
CA ILE A 343 -23.69 10.60 -0.77
C ILE A 343 -24.79 11.66 -0.62
N PRO A 344 -24.80 12.49 0.44
CA PRO A 344 -25.63 13.69 0.43
C PRO A 344 -25.19 14.53 -0.77
N ALA A 345 -26.16 14.88 -1.61
CA ALA A 345 -25.96 15.65 -2.83
C ALA A 345 -24.97 16.78 -2.64
N GLN A 346 -24.07 16.89 -3.59
CA GLN A 346 -23.10 17.97 -3.75
C GLN A 346 -23.70 19.31 -3.30
N ARG A 347 -23.17 19.89 -2.23
CA ARG A 347 -23.38 21.31 -1.97
C ARG A 347 -22.76 22.05 -3.15
N SER A 348 -23.62 22.57 -4.01
CA SER A 348 -23.26 23.50 -5.05
C SER A 348 -22.38 24.60 -4.45
N LEU A 349 -21.16 24.70 -4.94
CA LEU A 349 -20.30 25.87 -4.75
C LEU A 349 -21.10 27.07 -5.26
N GLY A 350 -21.68 27.82 -4.34
CA GLY A 350 -22.38 29.05 -4.63
C GLY A 350 -21.41 30.00 -5.33
N LYS A 351 -21.79 30.40 -6.54
CA LYS A 351 -21.18 31.53 -7.24
C LYS A 351 -21.13 32.73 -6.30
N VAL A 352 -19.92 33.10 -5.87
CA VAL A 352 -19.71 34.40 -5.24
C VAL A 352 -19.97 35.44 -6.30
N CYS A 353 -21.11 36.09 -6.19
CA CYS A 353 -21.51 37.24 -7.01
C CYS A 353 -20.66 38.43 -6.52
N THR A 354 -19.67 38.79 -7.30
CA THR A 354 -18.96 40.06 -7.09
C THR A 354 -19.88 41.21 -7.51
N THR A 355 -20.54 41.83 -6.55
CA THR A 355 -21.16 43.14 -6.72
C THR A 355 -20.09 44.23 -6.56
N SER A 356 -19.69 44.79 -7.68
CA SER A 356 -19.01 46.06 -7.75
C SER A 356 -19.96 47.16 -7.18
N ALA A 357 -19.53 47.78 -6.10
CA ALA A 357 -20.13 49.06 -5.65
C ALA A 357 -19.10 50.16 -5.88
N ALA A 358 -19.27 50.88 -6.96
CA ALA A 358 -18.74 52.24 -7.10
C ALA A 358 -19.52 53.15 -6.16
N ALA A 359 -18.84 53.87 -5.30
CA ALA A 359 -19.36 55.04 -4.62
C ALA A 359 -18.34 56.15 -4.68
N GLN A 360 -18.76 57.21 -5.33
CA GLN A 360 -18.22 58.57 -5.30
C GLN A 360 -18.30 59.13 -3.86
N VAL A 361 -17.31 59.80 -3.41
CA VAL A 361 -17.09 61.18 -2.99
C VAL A 361 -15.71 61.26 -2.34
#